data_07b2d0238a04967fe9dcc89799de5ff1
#
_entry.id   07b2d0238a04967fe9dcc89799de5ff1
#
_cell.length_a   1.000
_cell.length_b   1.000
_cell.length_c   1.000
_cell.angle_alpha   90.00
_cell.angle_beta   90.00
_cell.angle_gamma   90.00
#
_symmetry.space_group_name_H-M   'P 1'
#
loop_
_entity.id
_entity.type
_entity.pdbx_description
1 polymer ?
#
loop_
_entity_poly.entity_id
_entity_poly.type
_entity_poly.pdbx_seq_one_letter_code
_entity_poly.pdbx_strand_id
1 'polypeptide(L)' 'MKCRVRLYVTGKLFNEDVYARDYQEARQVALARNPNATGIGVNHIMENFNE' A
#
# COMPACT_ATOMS: atom_id res chain seq x y z
N MET A 1 10.39 -5.10 -0.61
CA MET A 1 10.36 -3.82 -1.32
C MET A 1 9.30 -2.91 -0.72
N LYS A 2 9.47 -1.63 -0.88
CA LYS A 2 8.52 -0.67 -0.35
C LYS A 2 7.42 -0.43 -1.36
N CYS A 3 6.18 -0.57 -0.92
CA CYS A 3 5.03 -0.41 -1.80
C CYS A 3 4.08 0.63 -1.23
N ARG A 4 3.46 1.39 -2.11
CA ARG A 4 2.39 2.29 -1.72
C ARG A 4 1.08 1.68 -2.16
N VAL A 5 0.23 1.39 -1.18
CA VAL A 5 -1.07 0.81 -1.43
C VAL A 5 -2.11 1.90 -1.37
N ARG A 6 -2.89 2.03 -2.42
CA ARG A 6 -3.95 3.02 -2.46
C ARG A 6 -5.22 2.39 -1.93
N LEU A 7 -5.82 3.04 -0.95
CA LEU A 7 -6.98 2.51 -0.26
C LEU A 7 -8.13 3.50 -0.33
N TYR A 8 -9.32 2.96 -0.27
CA TYR A 8 -10.54 3.76 -0.28
C TYR A 8 -11.37 3.38 0.93
N VAL A 9 -11.71 4.36 1.75
CA VAL A 9 -12.56 4.14 2.92
C VAL A 9 -13.61 5.21 2.94
N THR A 10 -14.85 4.82 2.75
CA THR A 10 -16.03 5.68 2.92
C THR A 10 -15.84 7.06 2.29
N GLY A 11 -15.56 7.07 1.00
CA GLY A 11 -15.44 8.31 0.26
C GLY A 11 -14.10 8.98 0.33
N LYS A 12 -13.13 8.39 0.98
CA LYS A 12 -11.80 8.99 1.09
C LYS A 12 -10.75 8.07 0.53
N LEU A 13 -9.85 8.66 -0.23
CA LEU A 13 -8.68 7.95 -0.75
C LEU A 13 -7.48 8.30 0.09
N PHE A 14 -6.66 7.30 0.39
CA PHE A 14 -5.41 7.56 1.07
C PHE A 14 -4.41 6.47 0.71
N ASN A 15 -3.17 6.69 1.05
CA ASN A 15 -2.10 5.76 0.75
C ASN A 15 -1.54 5.18 2.03
N GLU A 16 -1.17 3.91 1.95
CA GLU A 16 -0.49 3.23 3.05
C GLU A 16 0.80 2.69 2.49
N ASP A 17 1.93 3.06 3.09
CA ASP A 17 3.22 2.56 2.64
C ASP A 17 3.57 1.35 3.48
N VAL A 18 3.90 0.26 2.81
CA VAL A 18 4.23 -0.99 3.50
C VAL A 18 5.46 -1.61 2.85
N TYR A 19 6.19 -2.39 3.63
CA TYR A 19 7.27 -3.21 3.11
C TYR A 19 6.74 -4.61 2.90
N ALA A 20 6.98 -5.17 1.72
CA ALA A 20 6.45 -6.47 1.37
C ALA A 20 7.33 -7.11 0.31
N ARG A 21 7.15 -8.40 0.10
CA ARG A 21 7.92 -9.14 -0.89
C ARG A 21 7.41 -8.90 -2.29
N ASP A 22 6.11 -8.68 -2.42
CA ASP A 22 5.50 -8.46 -3.72
C ASP A 22 4.25 -7.63 -3.52
N TYR A 23 3.60 -7.30 -4.63
CA TYR A 23 2.43 -6.44 -4.61
C TYR A 23 1.25 -7.09 -3.90
N GLN A 24 1.10 -8.38 -4.07
CA GLN A 24 -0.02 -9.07 -3.44
C GLN A 24 0.12 -9.02 -1.93
N GLU A 25 1.30 -9.28 -1.42
CA GLU A 25 1.53 -9.21 0.01
C GLU A 25 1.33 -7.78 0.53
N ALA A 26 1.79 -6.79 -0.22
CA ALA A 26 1.62 -5.40 0.18
C ALA A 26 0.15 -5.06 0.35
N ARG A 27 -0.66 -5.50 -0.58
CA ARG A 27 -2.09 -5.26 -0.52
C ARG A 27 -2.70 -5.93 0.69
N GLN A 28 -2.31 -7.17 0.96
CA GLN A 28 -2.83 -7.91 2.10
C GLN A 28 -2.46 -7.24 3.41
N VAL A 29 -1.23 -6.76 3.52
CA VAL A 29 -0.79 -6.08 4.73
C VAL A 29 -1.58 -4.80 4.96
N ALA A 30 -1.74 -4.01 3.91
CA ALA A 30 -2.46 -2.74 4.03
C ALA A 30 -3.91 -2.98 4.39
N LEU A 31 -4.54 -3.98 3.78
CA LEU A 31 -5.93 -4.27 4.07
C LEU A 31 -6.12 -4.84 5.47
N ALA A 32 -5.14 -5.58 5.97
CA ALA A 32 -5.21 -6.10 7.33
C ALA A 32 -5.16 -4.98 8.35
N ARG A 33 -4.42 -3.91 8.04
CA ARG A 33 -4.37 -2.75 8.93
C ARG A 33 -5.59 -1.86 8.81
N ASN A 34 -6.32 -1.98 7.71
CA ASN A 34 -7.46 -1.11 7.42
C ASN A 34 -8.64 -1.98 6.98
N PRO A 35 -9.25 -2.70 7.93
CA PRO A 35 -10.24 -3.72 7.55
C PRO A 35 -11.48 -3.17 6.84
N ASN A 36 -11.75 -1.88 6.98
CA ASN A 36 -12.90 -1.27 6.31
C ASN A 36 -12.55 -0.67 4.95
N ALA A 37 -11.33 -0.87 4.50
CA ALA A 37 -10.86 -0.24 3.27
C ALA A 37 -10.99 -1.19 2.11
N THR A 38 -11.09 -0.60 0.92
CA THR A 38 -11.00 -1.34 -0.34
C THR A 38 -9.68 -0.99 -0.98
N GLY A 39 -8.94 -2.00 -1.39
CA GLY A 39 -7.69 -1.75 -2.08
C GLY A 39 -7.94 -1.38 -3.52
N ILE A 40 -7.35 -0.29 -3.97
CA ILE A 40 -7.54 0.20 -5.32
C ILE A 40 -6.34 -0.10 -6.20
N GLY A 41 -5.14 0.04 -5.65
CA GLY A 41 -3.96 -0.22 -6.45
C GLY A 41 -2.73 -0.29 -5.58
N VAL A 42 -1.67 -0.84 -6.15
CA VAL A 42 -0.39 -0.97 -5.46
C VAL A 42 0.70 -0.52 -6.42
N ASN A 43 1.58 0.33 -5.93
CA ASN A 43 2.72 0.78 -6.70
C ASN A 43 3.99 0.52 -5.93
N HIS A 44 5.03 0.16 -6.66
CA HIS A 44 6.35 0.04 -6.07
C HIS A 44 6.94 1.44 -5.90
N ILE A 45 7.46 1.71 -4.72
CA ILE A 45 8.11 2.98 -4.47
C ILE A 45 9.60 2.76 -4.58
N MET A 46 10.22 3.50 -5.48
CA MET A 46 11.64 3.45 -5.63
C MET A 46 12.27 4.20 -4.49
N GLU A 47 13.02 3.49 -3.67
CA GLU A 47 13.75 4.17 -2.61
C GLU A 47 15.05 4.68 -3.17
N ASN A 48 15.33 5.93 -2.92
CA ASN A 48 16.49 6.56 -3.47
C ASN A 48 17.54 6.72 -2.39
N PHE A 49 18.61 5.98 -2.53
CA PHE A 49 19.66 6.01 -1.54
C PHE A 49 20.87 6.77 -1.96
N ASN A 50 20.77 7.51 -3.02
CA ASN A 50 21.95 8.21 -3.42
C ASN A 50 22.30 9.20 -2.43
N GLU A 51 23.26 9.21 -2.34
CA GLU A 51 23.61 10.03 -1.50
C GLU A 51 24.59 10.67 -1.95
#